data_0fe6cbf7841afe4500df4166aabb3931
#
_entry.id   0fe6cbf7841afe4500df4166aabb3931
#
_cell.length_a   1.000
_cell.length_b   1.000
_cell.length_c   1.000
_cell.angle_alpha   90.00
_cell.angle_beta   90.00
_cell.angle_gamma   90.00
#
_symmetry.space_group_name_H-M   'P 1'
#
loop_
_entity.id
_entity.type
_entity.pdbx_description
1 polymer ?
#
loop_
_entity_poly.entity_id
_entity_poly.type
_entity_poly.pdbx_seq_one_letter_code
_entity_poly.pdbx_strand_id
1 'polypeptide(L)'
;HEALQLMQHAEEDWQALLREWLNAILKTGPVAQTKWVEEISRLGREKQKQFLRYFNHLLEQAIHYRIMGEKLNIGEKERDFAERLNKIAGIEQQQAIIEELDRASYYIERNANGKMLFHALTIKLYHIIQDKIVFLVD
;
A
#
# COMPACT_ATOMS: atom_id res chain seq x y z
N HIS A 1 28.26 -2.78 2.01
CA HIS A 1 27.73 -2.06 3.17
C HIS A 1 26.85 -0.87 2.79
N GLU A 2 27.31 -0.06 1.83
CA GLU A 2 26.52 1.09 1.39
C GLU A 2 25.23 0.66 0.71
N ALA A 3 25.26 -0.40 -0.08
CA ALA A 3 24.07 -0.91 -0.77
C ALA A 3 23.02 -1.39 0.23
N LEU A 4 23.42 -2.05 1.31
CA LEU A 4 22.52 -2.52 2.34
C LEU A 4 21.89 -1.37 3.10
N GLN A 5 22.67 -0.34 3.43
CA GLN A 5 22.16 0.85 4.11
C GLN A 5 21.18 1.60 3.24
N LEU A 6 21.46 1.72 1.94
CA LEU A 6 20.55 2.38 1.00
C LEU A 6 19.22 1.62 0.86
N MET A 7 19.27 0.29 0.85
CA MET A 7 18.07 -0.53 0.78
C MET A 7 17.22 -0.39 2.05
N GLN A 8 17.85 -0.40 3.22
CA GLN A 8 17.13 -0.23 4.49
C GLN A 8 16.52 1.15 4.59
N HIS A 9 17.25 2.18 4.14
CA HIS A 9 16.76 3.54 4.15
C HIS A 9 15.55 3.71 3.24
N ALA A 10 15.60 3.09 2.06
CA ALA A 10 14.47 3.11 1.12
C ALA A 10 13.24 2.43 1.71
N GLU A 11 13.42 1.30 2.39
CA GLU A 11 12.30 0.61 3.03
C GLU A 11 11.68 1.44 4.15
N GLU A 12 12.47 2.12 4.95
CA GLU A 12 11.96 3.01 5.99
C GLU A 12 11.19 4.17 5.38
N ASP A 13 11.69 4.74 4.28
CA ASP A 13 11.00 5.81 3.57
C ASP A 13 9.67 5.33 3.00
N TRP A 14 9.63 4.13 2.42
CA TRP A 14 8.40 3.54 1.91
C TRP A 14 7.40 3.28 3.04
N GLN A 15 7.88 2.82 4.18
CA GLN A 15 7.01 2.58 5.33
C GLN A 15 6.37 3.87 5.83
N ALA A 16 7.15 4.94 5.93
CA ALA A 16 6.62 6.25 6.33
C ALA A 16 5.60 6.76 5.33
N LEU A 17 5.90 6.65 4.04
CA LEU A 17 5.00 7.09 2.98
C LEU A 17 3.69 6.29 2.99
N LEU A 18 3.78 5.00 3.24
CA LEU A 18 2.59 4.14 3.33
C LEU A 18 1.74 4.50 4.54
N ARG A 19 2.37 4.77 5.68
CA ARG A 19 1.64 5.19 6.89
C ARG A 19 0.91 6.49 6.66
N GLU A 20 1.54 7.45 6.01
CA GLU A 20 0.90 8.72 5.68
C GLU A 20 -0.31 8.52 4.79
N TRP A 21 -0.18 7.63 3.79
CA TRP A 21 -1.28 7.33 2.89
C TRP A 21 -2.46 6.70 3.64
N LEU A 22 -2.19 5.69 4.45
CA LEU A 22 -3.23 5.03 5.22
C LEU A 22 -3.89 5.99 6.21
N ASN A 23 -3.12 6.86 6.86
CA ASN A 23 -3.69 7.86 7.75
C ASN A 23 -4.56 8.86 6.99
N ALA A 24 -4.15 9.27 5.80
CA ALA A 24 -4.94 10.17 4.96
C ALA A 24 -6.26 9.51 4.56
N ILE A 25 -6.23 8.23 4.24
CA ILE A 25 -7.43 7.48 3.86
C ILE A 25 -8.37 7.31 5.07
N LEU A 26 -7.81 6.96 6.23
CA LEU A 26 -8.61 6.54 7.38
C LEU A 26 -8.99 7.67 8.33
N LYS A 27 -8.17 8.70 8.46
CA LYS A 27 -8.35 9.70 9.52
C LYS A 27 -8.43 11.14 9.05
N THR A 28 -7.52 11.56 8.17
CA THR A 28 -7.35 13.00 7.89
C THR A 28 -8.14 13.54 6.72
N GLY A 29 -8.59 12.68 5.80
CA GLY A 29 -9.54 13.06 4.77
C GLY A 29 -8.96 13.64 3.48
N PRO A 30 -9.80 14.28 2.65
CA PRO A 30 -9.46 14.59 1.25
C PRO A 30 -8.27 15.51 1.05
N VAL A 31 -8.06 16.49 1.92
CA VAL A 31 -6.93 17.43 1.77
C VAL A 31 -5.62 16.70 1.92
N ALA A 32 -5.50 15.84 2.93
CA ALA A 32 -4.29 15.06 3.15
C ALA A 32 -4.10 14.04 2.03
N GLN A 33 -5.18 13.46 1.52
CA GLN A 33 -5.13 12.53 0.40
C GLN A 33 -4.58 13.20 -0.85
N THR A 34 -5.06 14.39 -1.17
CA THR A 34 -4.59 15.16 -2.32
C THR A 34 -3.11 15.50 -2.19
N LYS A 35 -2.70 15.94 -1.02
CA LYS A 35 -1.30 16.27 -0.75
C LYS A 35 -0.40 15.05 -0.92
N TRP A 36 -0.82 13.91 -0.40
CA TRP A 36 -0.06 12.66 -0.55
C TRP A 36 0.07 12.25 -2.01
N VAL A 37 -1.01 12.37 -2.78
CA VAL A 37 -0.99 12.04 -4.21
C VAL A 37 -0.01 12.92 -4.95
N GLU A 38 0.05 14.21 -4.61
CA GLU A 38 1.03 15.10 -5.23
C GLU A 38 2.46 14.67 -4.92
N GLU A 39 2.73 14.25 -3.71
CA GLU A 39 4.06 13.77 -3.32
C GLU A 39 4.47 12.53 -4.11
N ILE A 40 3.59 11.52 -4.17
CA ILE A 40 3.91 10.27 -4.88
C ILE A 40 4.05 10.50 -6.39
N SER A 41 3.29 11.44 -6.94
CA SER A 41 3.33 11.72 -8.37
C SER A 41 4.67 12.34 -8.81
N ARG A 42 5.37 12.98 -7.87
CA ARG A 42 6.68 13.59 -8.16
C ARG A 42 7.83 12.59 -8.20
N LEU A 43 7.61 11.40 -7.65
CA LEU A 43 8.69 10.40 -7.54
C LEU A 43 9.06 9.73 -8.86
N GLY A 44 8.17 9.77 -9.84
CA GLY A 44 8.41 9.12 -11.11
C GLY A 44 7.98 7.66 -11.12
N ARG A 45 7.89 7.12 -12.33
CA ARG A 45 7.29 5.81 -12.60
C ARG A 45 7.97 4.67 -11.86
N GLU A 46 9.31 4.62 -11.90
CA GLU A 46 10.04 3.51 -11.28
C GLU A 46 9.85 3.44 -9.77
N LYS A 47 9.91 4.59 -9.10
CA LYS A 47 9.71 4.65 -7.66
C LYS A 47 8.26 4.36 -7.28
N GLN A 48 7.31 4.81 -8.08
CA GLN A 48 5.91 4.51 -7.87
C GLN A 48 5.65 3.00 -7.91
N LYS A 49 6.25 2.30 -8.89
CA LYS A 49 6.14 0.84 -8.98
C LYS A 49 6.79 0.16 -7.78
N GLN A 50 7.94 0.65 -7.35
CA GLN A 50 8.62 0.10 -6.17
C GLN A 50 7.76 0.25 -4.92
N PHE A 51 7.13 1.40 -4.75
CA PHE A 51 6.23 1.65 -3.63
C PHE A 51 5.03 0.69 -3.64
N LEU A 52 4.40 0.52 -4.80
CA LEU A 52 3.26 -0.40 -4.92
C LEU A 52 3.66 -1.84 -4.63
N ARG A 53 4.84 -2.24 -5.09
CA ARG A 53 5.38 -3.58 -4.82
C ARG A 53 5.67 -3.78 -3.34
N TYR A 54 6.17 -2.74 -2.68
CA TYR A 54 6.42 -2.76 -1.24
C TYR A 54 5.12 -2.97 -0.47
N PHE A 55 4.11 -2.18 -0.78
CA PHE A 55 2.79 -2.30 -0.13
C PHE A 55 2.18 -3.68 -0.39
N ASN A 56 2.26 -4.16 -1.63
CA ASN A 56 1.76 -5.48 -1.99
C ASN A 56 2.41 -6.57 -1.14
N HIS A 57 3.72 -6.49 -0.99
CA HIS A 57 4.47 -7.43 -0.16
C HIS A 57 3.99 -7.43 1.30
N LEU A 58 3.74 -6.24 1.85
CA LEU A 58 3.25 -6.13 3.22
C LEU A 58 1.84 -6.71 3.38
N LEU A 59 0.99 -6.54 2.38
CA LEU A 59 -0.34 -7.13 2.39
C LEU A 59 -0.27 -8.66 2.35
N GLU A 60 0.60 -9.21 1.52
CA GLU A 60 0.80 -10.66 1.47
C GLU A 60 1.31 -11.20 2.79
N GLN A 61 2.24 -10.49 3.42
CA GLN A 61 2.72 -10.87 4.75
C GLN A 61 1.59 -10.82 5.79
N ALA A 62 0.74 -9.82 5.72
CA ALA A 62 -0.37 -9.70 6.65
C ALA A 62 -1.34 -10.88 6.53
N ILE A 63 -1.61 -11.30 5.31
CA ILE A 63 -2.47 -12.47 5.05
C ILE A 63 -1.81 -13.73 5.60
N HIS A 64 -0.53 -13.94 5.31
CA HIS A 64 0.22 -15.10 5.83
C HIS A 64 0.25 -15.09 7.36
N TYR A 65 0.45 -13.94 7.96
CA TYR A 65 0.46 -13.80 9.42
C TYR A 65 -0.91 -14.15 10.02
N ARG A 66 -1.98 -13.77 9.35
CA ARG A 66 -3.34 -14.09 9.81
C ARG A 66 -3.58 -15.59 9.82
N ILE A 67 -3.01 -16.31 8.86
CA ILE A 67 -3.17 -17.75 8.73
C ILE A 67 -2.23 -18.52 9.66
N MET A 68 -0.96 -18.12 9.68
CA MET A 68 0.11 -18.85 10.39
C MET A 68 0.38 -18.33 11.80
N GLY A 69 0.01 -17.07 12.07
CA GLY A 69 0.27 -16.44 13.36
C GLY A 69 1.76 -16.37 13.68
N GLU A 70 2.12 -16.66 14.91
CA GLU A 70 3.50 -16.54 15.37
C GLU A 70 4.45 -17.53 14.71
N LYS A 71 3.93 -18.53 14.01
CA LYS A 71 4.76 -19.48 13.28
C LYS A 71 5.46 -18.84 12.07
N LEU A 72 4.92 -17.72 11.59
CA LEU A 72 5.54 -17.00 10.50
C LEU A 72 6.79 -16.27 10.99
N ASN A 73 7.93 -16.55 10.36
CA ASN A 73 9.20 -15.97 10.77
C ASN A 73 9.42 -14.63 10.09
N ILE A 74 8.91 -13.57 10.70
CA ILE A 74 9.08 -12.19 10.23
C ILE A 74 9.60 -11.32 11.38
N GLY A 75 10.16 -10.17 11.04
CA GLY A 75 10.68 -9.23 12.03
C GLY A 75 9.55 -8.65 12.89
N GLU A 76 9.95 -8.09 14.02
CA GLU A 76 9.00 -7.52 14.97
C GLU A 76 8.21 -6.34 14.39
N LYS A 77 8.91 -5.46 13.64
CA LYS A 77 8.26 -4.32 12.98
C LYS A 77 7.27 -4.79 11.91
N GLU A 78 7.63 -5.82 11.17
CA GLU A 78 6.78 -6.38 10.13
C GLU A 78 5.55 -7.04 10.74
N ARG A 79 5.72 -7.74 11.85
CA ARG A 79 4.62 -8.36 12.58
C ARG A 79 3.64 -7.31 13.10
N ASP A 80 4.17 -6.22 13.67
CA ASP A 80 3.36 -5.13 14.18
C ASP A 80 2.53 -4.49 13.07
N PHE A 81 3.15 -4.26 11.91
CA PHE A 81 2.45 -3.69 10.76
C PHE A 81 1.39 -4.66 10.22
N ALA A 82 1.71 -5.96 10.18
CA ALA A 82 0.76 -6.98 9.75
C ALA A 82 -0.47 -7.01 10.67
N GLU A 83 -0.26 -6.91 11.97
CA GLU A 83 -1.36 -6.87 12.93
C GLU A 83 -2.26 -5.65 12.69
N ARG A 84 -1.67 -4.50 12.43
CA ARG A 84 -2.42 -3.28 12.15
C ARG A 84 -3.23 -3.39 10.87
N LEU A 85 -2.64 -3.94 9.81
CA LEU A 85 -3.34 -4.15 8.55
C LEU A 85 -4.52 -5.11 8.76
N ASN A 86 -4.33 -6.16 9.54
CA ASN A 86 -5.37 -7.13 9.81
C ASN A 86 -6.52 -6.54 10.63
N LYS A 87 -6.25 -5.50 11.41
CA LYS A 87 -7.30 -4.80 12.16
C LYS A 87 -8.16 -3.92 11.28
N ILE A 88 -7.56 -3.29 10.27
CA ILE A 88 -8.29 -2.35 9.42
C ILE A 88 -8.95 -3.02 8.21
N ALA A 89 -8.49 -4.20 7.82
CA ALA A 89 -8.99 -4.88 6.63
C ALA A 89 -8.98 -6.39 6.84
N GLY A 90 -10.06 -7.06 6.46
CA GLY A 90 -10.11 -8.51 6.46
C GLY A 90 -9.39 -9.10 5.26
N ILE A 91 -9.35 -10.42 5.16
CA ILE A 91 -8.63 -11.12 4.08
C ILE A 91 -9.18 -10.71 2.71
N GLU A 92 -10.50 -10.70 2.55
CA GLU A 92 -11.11 -10.34 1.27
C GLU A 92 -10.78 -8.92 0.85
N GLN A 93 -10.78 -8.00 1.82
CA GLN A 93 -10.43 -6.60 1.58
C GLN A 93 -8.95 -6.46 1.20
N GLN A 94 -8.07 -7.16 1.89
CA GLN A 94 -6.64 -7.14 1.58
C GLN A 94 -6.37 -7.70 0.19
N GLN A 95 -7.06 -8.77 -0.20
CA GLN A 95 -6.94 -9.34 -1.54
C GLN A 95 -7.44 -8.37 -2.60
N ALA A 96 -8.53 -7.65 -2.33
CA ALA A 96 -9.03 -6.64 -3.23
C ALA A 96 -8.03 -5.49 -3.40
N ILE A 97 -7.37 -5.09 -2.33
CA ILE A 97 -6.33 -4.06 -2.39
C ILE A 97 -5.16 -4.55 -3.25
N ILE A 98 -4.71 -5.80 -3.06
CA ILE A 98 -3.63 -6.38 -3.86
C ILE A 98 -3.96 -6.33 -5.34
N GLU A 99 -5.19 -6.70 -5.72
CA GLU A 99 -5.63 -6.64 -7.11
C GLU A 99 -5.58 -5.22 -7.67
N GLU A 100 -5.99 -4.24 -6.87
CA GLU A 100 -5.95 -2.84 -7.30
C GLU A 100 -4.51 -2.33 -7.43
N LEU A 101 -3.61 -2.76 -6.54
CA LEU A 101 -2.19 -2.40 -6.65
C LEU A 101 -1.55 -3.00 -7.89
N ASP A 102 -1.87 -4.25 -8.21
CA ASP A 102 -1.35 -4.92 -9.40
C ASP A 102 -1.86 -4.21 -10.66
N ARG A 103 -3.12 -3.84 -10.67
CA ARG A 103 -3.71 -3.10 -11.80
C ARG A 103 -3.05 -1.74 -11.97
N ALA A 104 -2.82 -1.04 -10.86
CA ALA A 104 -2.15 0.25 -10.88
C ALA A 104 -0.74 0.13 -11.45
N SER A 105 0.02 -0.89 -11.05
CA SER A 105 1.35 -1.14 -11.58
C SER A 105 1.32 -1.38 -13.08
N TYR A 106 0.34 -2.14 -13.54
CA TYR A 106 0.13 -2.40 -14.97
C TYR A 106 -0.04 -1.10 -15.75
N TYR A 107 -0.87 -0.19 -15.24
CA TYR A 107 -1.13 1.08 -15.92
C TYR A 107 0.07 2.01 -15.85
N ILE A 108 0.83 2.01 -14.77
CA ILE A 108 2.04 2.83 -14.67
C ILE A 108 3.05 2.41 -15.74
N GLU A 109 3.21 1.12 -15.97
CA GLU A 109 4.10 0.62 -17.01
C GLU A 109 3.68 1.07 -18.41
N ARG A 110 2.41 1.41 -18.59
CA ARG A 110 1.87 1.87 -19.86
C ARG A 110 1.70 3.38 -19.91
N ASN A 111 2.50 4.10 -19.12
CA ASN A 111 2.56 5.57 -19.12
C ASN A 111 1.26 6.26 -18.68
N ALA A 112 0.46 5.62 -17.85
CA ALA A 112 -0.71 6.27 -17.26
C ALA A 112 -0.27 7.48 -16.42
N ASN A 113 -1.13 8.48 -16.33
CA ASN A 113 -0.88 9.66 -15.51
C ASN A 113 -0.86 9.24 -14.03
N GLY A 114 0.30 9.36 -13.39
CA GLY A 114 0.49 8.92 -12.02
C GLY A 114 -0.42 9.62 -11.02
N LYS A 115 -0.61 10.93 -11.20
CA LYS A 115 -1.47 11.71 -10.30
C LYS A 115 -2.92 11.23 -10.36
N MET A 116 -3.45 11.07 -11.55
CA MET A 116 -4.81 10.57 -11.74
C MET A 116 -4.97 9.13 -11.21
N LEU A 117 -3.96 8.31 -11.49
CA LEU A 117 -3.98 6.91 -11.08
C LEU A 117 -3.99 6.77 -9.56
N PHE A 118 -3.12 7.49 -8.86
CA PHE A 118 -3.05 7.41 -7.40
C PHE A 118 -4.26 8.08 -6.74
N HIS A 119 -4.85 9.09 -7.37
CA HIS A 119 -6.11 9.65 -6.89
C HIS A 119 -7.21 8.61 -6.93
N ALA A 120 -7.38 7.95 -8.07
CA ALA A 120 -8.39 6.90 -8.23
C ALA A 120 -8.13 5.74 -7.27
N LEU A 121 -6.88 5.36 -7.13
CA LEU A 121 -6.49 4.28 -6.21
C LEU A 121 -6.81 4.63 -4.76
N THR A 122 -6.54 5.87 -4.36
CA THR A 122 -6.85 6.35 -3.00
C THR A 122 -8.34 6.21 -2.70
N ILE A 123 -9.19 6.62 -3.64
CA ILE A 123 -10.63 6.53 -3.48
C ILE A 123 -11.08 5.07 -3.40
N LYS A 124 -10.53 4.20 -4.23
CA LYS A 124 -10.85 2.78 -4.20
C LYS A 124 -10.45 2.13 -2.88
N LEU A 125 -9.26 2.44 -2.38
CA LEU A 125 -8.80 1.91 -1.10
C LEU A 125 -9.69 2.39 0.04
N TYR A 126 -10.09 3.65 0.01
CA TYR A 126 -11.03 4.18 1.00
C TYR A 126 -12.31 3.36 1.04
N HIS A 127 -12.92 3.11 -0.10
CA HIS A 127 -14.18 2.35 -0.16
C HIS A 127 -13.98 0.90 0.24
N ILE A 128 -12.88 0.27 -0.15
CA ILE A 128 -12.60 -1.10 0.23
C ILE A 128 -12.49 -1.23 1.76
N ILE A 129 -11.76 -0.31 2.37
CA ILE A 129 -11.47 -0.39 3.82
C ILE A 129 -12.65 0.09 4.64
N GLN A 130 -13.18 1.28 4.33
CA GLN A 130 -14.22 1.91 5.16
C GLN A 130 -15.61 1.32 4.93
N ASP A 131 -15.95 1.07 3.67
CA ASP A 131 -17.29 0.61 3.31
C ASP A 131 -17.34 -0.91 3.15
N LYS A 132 -16.19 -1.58 3.25
CA LYS A 132 -16.06 -3.02 3.06
C LYS A 132 -16.56 -3.48 1.70
N ILE A 133 -16.41 -2.61 0.71
CA ILE A 133 -16.79 -2.91 -0.67
C ILE A 133 -15.60 -3.56 -1.38
N VAL A 134 -15.87 -4.70 -2.00
CA VAL A 134 -14.89 -5.36 -2.86
C VAL A 134 -15.31 -5.12 -4.30
N PHE A 135 -14.47 -4.43 -5.07
CA PHE A 135 -14.77 -4.14 -6.45
C PHE A 135 -14.61 -5.41 -7.29
N LEU A 136 -15.70 -5.84 -7.89
CA LEU A 136 -15.68 -6.98 -8.80
C LEU A 136 -15.07 -6.54 -10.11
N VAL A 137 -14.15 -7.35 -10.62
CA VAL A 137 -13.52 -7.11 -11.91
C VAL A 137 -14.23 -7.96 -12.94
N ASP A 138 -14.89 -7.29 -13.86
CA ASP A 138 -15.54 -7.98 -14.98
C ASP A 138 -14.54 -8.30 -16.08
#